data_1df95cc56c91dd097b39525ec83a9c4d
#
_entry.id   1df95cc56c91dd097b39525ec83a9c4d
#
_cell.length_a   1.000
_cell.length_b   1.000
_cell.length_c   1.000
_cell.angle_alpha   90.00
_cell.angle_beta   90.00
_cell.angle_gamma   90.00
#
_symmetry.space_group_name_H-M   'P 1'
#
loop_
_entity.id
_entity.type
_entity.pdbx_description
1 polymer ?
#
loop_
_entity_poly.entity_id
_entity_poly.type
_entity_poly.pdbx_seq_one_letter_code
_entity_poly.pdbx_strand_id
1 'polypeptide(L)'
;MKYRPILASMILALVLFVFPLSAQAASSSSVTSFNMNQGVAGKDYSGQSLIRTEFTNVKLGSSNFSNADLRGAVFNGSLLEGTNLHGIDFSQGISYLTRFKNADLSDAVFKDAMMLRSTFDHVNVTNADFTNAILDMVQVKKLCINASGVNSKTGVDTRQSLGCK
;
A
#
# COMPACT_ATOMS: atom_id res chain seq x y z
N MET A 1 25.51 -59.00 -32.99
CA MET A 1 24.76 -58.24 -31.95
C MET A 1 25.59 -57.03 -31.50
N LYS A 2 25.74 -55.98 -32.31
CA LYS A 2 26.60 -54.79 -32.00
C LYS A 2 25.86 -53.44 -31.98
N TYR A 3 24.52 -53.47 -31.94
CA TYR A 3 23.72 -52.21 -32.05
C TYR A 3 23.00 -51.80 -30.76
N ARG A 4 23.15 -52.55 -29.66
CA ARG A 4 22.49 -52.26 -28.37
C ARG A 4 22.93 -50.95 -27.67
N PRO A 5 24.19 -50.51 -27.73
CA PRO A 5 24.57 -49.26 -27.04
C PRO A 5 24.14 -47.98 -27.77
N ILE A 6 23.94 -48.05 -29.12
CA ILE A 6 23.61 -46.87 -29.92
C ILE A 6 22.14 -46.45 -29.72
N LEU A 7 21.24 -47.46 -29.61
CA LEU A 7 19.81 -47.20 -29.35
C LEU A 7 19.54 -46.60 -27.96
N ALA A 8 20.30 -47.04 -26.95
CA ALA A 8 20.16 -46.46 -25.57
C ALA A 8 20.62 -45.02 -25.52
N SER A 9 21.66 -44.62 -26.29
CA SER A 9 22.15 -43.26 -26.31
C SER A 9 21.21 -42.31 -27.08
N MET A 10 20.55 -42.78 -28.12
CA MET A 10 19.55 -41.96 -28.87
C MET A 10 18.26 -41.71 -28.05
N ILE A 11 17.82 -42.68 -27.24
CA ILE A 11 16.63 -42.52 -26.41
C ILE A 11 16.90 -41.51 -25.27
N LEU A 12 18.12 -41.50 -24.68
CA LEU A 12 18.49 -40.55 -23.67
C LEU A 12 18.56 -39.09 -24.21
N ALA A 13 19.03 -38.93 -25.46
CA ALA A 13 19.04 -37.61 -26.10
C ALA A 13 17.64 -37.09 -26.47
N LEU A 14 16.69 -37.98 -26.78
CA LEU A 14 15.30 -37.60 -27.11
C LEU A 14 14.49 -37.18 -25.88
N VAL A 15 14.76 -37.73 -24.69
CA VAL A 15 14.05 -37.39 -23.45
C VAL A 15 14.41 -36.01 -22.94
N LEU A 16 15.61 -35.50 -23.24
CA LEU A 16 16.03 -34.14 -22.83
C LEU A 16 15.38 -33.01 -23.67
N PHE A 17 14.77 -33.34 -24.84
CA PHE A 17 14.14 -32.35 -25.72
C PHE A 17 12.64 -32.16 -25.49
N VAL A 18 12.01 -32.98 -24.64
CA VAL A 18 10.53 -32.98 -24.48
C VAL A 18 10.06 -32.22 -23.22
N PHE A 19 10.96 -31.81 -22.33
CA PHE A 19 10.60 -30.94 -21.23
C PHE A 19 10.87 -29.49 -21.61
N PRO A 20 9.83 -28.66 -21.89
CA PRO A 20 10.05 -27.23 -21.96
C PRO A 20 10.51 -26.80 -20.57
N LEU A 21 11.77 -26.35 -20.45
CA LEU A 21 12.14 -25.51 -19.32
C LEU A 21 11.20 -24.30 -19.41
N SER A 22 10.14 -24.29 -18.63
CA SER A 22 9.43 -23.06 -18.32
C SER A 22 10.44 -22.16 -17.59
N ALA A 23 11.12 -21.32 -18.37
CA ALA A 23 11.80 -20.17 -17.83
C ALA A 23 10.71 -19.33 -17.14
N GLN A 24 10.56 -19.53 -15.84
CA GLN A 24 9.80 -18.64 -15.02
C GLN A 24 10.57 -17.31 -15.07
N ALA A 25 10.13 -16.42 -15.96
CA ALA A 25 10.61 -15.06 -16.00
C ALA A 25 10.38 -14.52 -14.59
N ALA A 26 11.47 -14.23 -13.89
CA ALA A 26 11.39 -13.44 -12.66
C ALA A 26 10.65 -12.17 -13.04
N SER A 27 9.40 -12.04 -12.58
CA SER A 27 8.65 -10.81 -12.71
C SER A 27 9.45 -9.76 -11.94
N SER A 28 10.20 -8.94 -12.66
CA SER A 28 10.70 -7.70 -12.10
C SER A 28 9.47 -6.96 -11.62
N SER A 29 9.36 -6.75 -10.31
CA SER A 29 8.30 -5.93 -9.73
C SER A 29 8.47 -4.51 -10.27
N SER A 30 7.79 -4.21 -11.37
CA SER A 30 7.73 -2.86 -11.89
C SER A 30 6.96 -2.03 -10.86
N VAL A 31 7.61 -1.03 -10.28
CA VAL A 31 6.91 -0.04 -9.46
C VAL A 31 5.87 0.63 -10.37
N THR A 32 4.60 0.46 -10.04
CA THR A 32 3.53 1.16 -10.74
C THR A 32 3.52 2.60 -10.28
N SER A 33 3.68 3.56 -11.19
CA SER A 33 3.62 4.99 -10.88
C SER A 33 2.44 5.65 -11.55
N PHE A 34 1.73 6.50 -10.81
CA PHE A 34 0.66 7.35 -11.31
C PHE A 34 1.11 8.81 -11.27
N ASN A 35 0.79 9.57 -12.31
CA ASN A 35 1.14 10.99 -12.40
C ASN A 35 -0.08 11.87 -12.69
N MET A 36 0.09 13.20 -12.62
CA MET A 36 -1.00 14.18 -12.78
C MET A 36 -1.82 14.06 -14.07
N ASN A 37 -1.27 13.46 -15.10
CA ASN A 37 -1.95 13.33 -16.40
C ASN A 37 -2.89 12.12 -16.46
N GLN A 38 -2.87 11.24 -15.43
CA GLN A 38 -3.78 10.11 -15.33
C GLN A 38 -5.00 10.53 -14.51
N GLY A 39 -6.18 10.47 -15.10
CA GLY A 39 -7.45 10.72 -14.41
C GLY A 39 -7.73 9.61 -13.40
N VAL A 40 -7.16 9.73 -12.20
CA VAL A 40 -7.22 8.71 -11.12
C VAL A 40 -8.23 9.07 -10.02
N ALA A 41 -8.83 10.28 -10.06
CA ALA A 41 -9.87 10.68 -9.12
C ALA A 41 -11.15 9.85 -9.30
N GLY A 42 -11.84 9.54 -8.21
CA GLY A 42 -13.11 8.80 -8.22
C GLY A 42 -13.00 7.34 -8.63
N LYS A 43 -11.78 6.78 -8.72
CA LYS A 43 -11.57 5.37 -9.08
C LYS A 43 -11.68 4.44 -7.88
N ASP A 44 -12.04 3.20 -8.17
CA ASP A 44 -12.11 2.12 -7.19
C ASP A 44 -10.83 1.26 -7.21
N TYR A 45 -10.11 1.28 -6.10
CA TYR A 45 -8.92 0.50 -5.81
C TYR A 45 -9.13 -0.41 -4.59
N SER A 46 -10.39 -0.62 -4.17
CA SER A 46 -10.71 -1.37 -2.97
C SER A 46 -10.15 -2.81 -3.04
N GLY A 47 -9.56 -3.26 -1.93
CA GLY A 47 -8.97 -4.59 -1.80
C GLY A 47 -7.80 -4.90 -2.72
N GLN A 48 -7.30 -3.94 -3.50
CA GLN A 48 -6.19 -4.16 -4.42
C GLN A 48 -4.83 -4.20 -3.70
N SER A 49 -3.90 -4.95 -4.28
CA SER A 49 -2.49 -4.90 -3.88
C SER A 49 -1.78 -3.79 -4.64
N LEU A 50 -1.47 -2.71 -3.93
CA LEU A 50 -0.81 -1.51 -4.42
C LEU A 50 0.52 -1.29 -3.68
N ILE A 51 1.18 -2.39 -3.30
CA ILE A 51 2.44 -2.38 -2.56
C ILE A 51 3.48 -1.59 -3.35
N ARG A 52 4.12 -0.61 -2.67
CA ARG A 52 5.15 0.27 -3.26
C ARG A 52 4.71 1.04 -4.51
N THR A 53 3.39 1.18 -4.72
CA THR A 53 2.87 2.01 -5.82
C THR A 53 3.12 3.48 -5.53
N GLU A 54 3.51 4.24 -6.55
CA GLU A 54 3.76 5.68 -6.43
C GLU A 54 2.60 6.50 -7.00
N PHE A 55 2.04 7.35 -6.14
CA PHE A 55 1.01 8.34 -6.43
C PHE A 55 1.58 9.74 -6.13
N THR A 56 2.48 10.23 -6.99
CA THR A 56 3.16 11.50 -6.74
C THR A 56 2.47 12.64 -7.50
N ASN A 57 2.09 13.70 -6.79
CA ASN A 57 1.40 14.88 -7.32
C ASN A 57 0.08 14.55 -8.05
N VAL A 58 -0.68 13.56 -7.60
CA VAL A 58 -1.95 13.16 -8.21
C VAL A 58 -3.15 13.63 -7.41
N LYS A 59 -4.28 13.82 -8.11
CA LYS A 59 -5.58 14.10 -7.50
C LYS A 59 -6.36 12.79 -7.39
N LEU A 60 -6.55 12.32 -6.15
CA LEU A 60 -7.23 11.06 -5.83
C LEU A 60 -8.58 11.29 -5.15
N GLY A 61 -9.09 12.52 -5.20
CA GLY A 61 -10.32 12.87 -4.50
C GLY A 61 -11.47 11.92 -4.81
N SER A 62 -12.25 11.57 -3.78
CA SER A 62 -13.38 10.63 -3.85
C SER A 62 -13.05 9.23 -4.38
N SER A 63 -11.79 8.84 -4.46
CA SER A 63 -11.39 7.47 -4.80
C SER A 63 -11.63 6.53 -3.61
N ASN A 64 -11.83 5.25 -3.90
CA ASN A 64 -12.03 4.20 -2.90
C ASN A 64 -10.80 3.28 -2.84
N PHE A 65 -10.09 3.29 -1.72
CA PHE A 65 -8.99 2.39 -1.41
C PHE A 65 -9.31 1.44 -0.26
N SER A 66 -10.59 1.30 0.12
CA SER A 66 -10.94 0.50 1.30
C SER A 66 -10.34 -0.90 1.26
N ASN A 67 -9.68 -1.28 2.36
CA ASN A 67 -8.99 -2.56 2.53
C ASN A 67 -7.87 -2.84 1.50
N ALA A 68 -7.36 -1.83 0.79
CA ALA A 68 -6.21 -2.00 -0.10
C ALA A 68 -4.91 -2.24 0.69
N ASP A 69 -4.01 -3.02 0.11
CA ASP A 69 -2.65 -3.21 0.61
C ASP A 69 -1.74 -2.15 -0.03
N LEU A 70 -1.44 -1.11 0.74
CA LEU A 70 -0.63 0.05 0.36
C LEU A 70 0.75 0.07 1.05
N ARG A 71 1.26 -1.08 1.51
CA ARG A 71 2.54 -1.15 2.21
C ARG A 71 3.68 -0.59 1.38
N GLY A 72 4.39 0.38 1.95
CA GLY A 72 5.48 1.08 1.27
C GLY A 72 5.04 1.96 0.10
N ALA A 73 3.73 2.20 -0.10
CA ALA A 73 3.25 3.10 -1.14
C ALA A 73 3.61 4.56 -0.86
N VAL A 74 3.63 5.39 -1.91
CA VAL A 74 4.04 6.79 -1.85
C VAL A 74 2.94 7.70 -2.36
N PHE A 75 2.50 8.67 -1.55
CA PHE A 75 1.48 9.68 -1.88
C PHE A 75 2.03 11.13 -1.91
N ASN A 76 3.28 11.32 -2.22
CA ASN A 76 3.94 12.63 -2.14
C ASN A 76 3.22 13.72 -2.95
N GLY A 77 2.91 14.85 -2.27
CA GLY A 77 2.27 16.01 -2.89
C GLY A 77 0.84 15.77 -3.41
N SER A 78 0.23 14.65 -3.05
CA SER A 78 -1.06 14.23 -3.61
C SER A 78 -2.25 14.73 -2.80
N LEU A 79 -3.41 14.83 -3.46
CA LEU A 79 -4.66 15.28 -2.89
C LEU A 79 -5.61 14.09 -2.71
N LEU A 80 -5.87 13.72 -1.45
CA LEU A 80 -6.77 12.63 -1.06
C LEU A 80 -8.05 13.18 -0.39
N GLU A 81 -8.60 14.25 -0.94
CA GLU A 81 -9.80 14.87 -0.38
C GLU A 81 -11.03 13.98 -0.56
N GLY A 82 -11.72 13.65 0.55
CA GLY A 82 -12.90 12.79 0.54
C GLY A 82 -12.62 11.34 0.10
N THR A 83 -11.38 10.90 0.17
CA THR A 83 -10.97 9.54 -0.21
C THR A 83 -11.35 8.54 0.88
N ASN A 84 -11.88 7.39 0.49
CA ASN A 84 -12.10 6.27 1.40
C ASN A 84 -10.81 5.45 1.52
N LEU A 85 -10.16 5.53 2.70
CA LEU A 85 -8.95 4.80 3.09
C LEU A 85 -9.23 3.85 4.27
N HIS A 86 -10.53 3.48 4.47
CA HIS A 86 -10.93 2.58 5.53
C HIS A 86 -10.18 1.25 5.45
N GLY A 87 -9.59 0.84 6.56
CA GLY A 87 -8.97 -0.47 6.71
C GLY A 87 -7.76 -0.74 5.80
N ILE A 88 -7.13 0.28 5.21
CA ILE A 88 -5.88 0.09 4.44
C ILE A 88 -4.73 -0.39 5.31
N ASP A 89 -3.75 -1.04 4.70
CA ASP A 89 -2.42 -1.21 5.29
C ASP A 89 -1.42 -0.30 4.55
N PHE A 90 -1.05 0.81 5.21
CA PHE A 90 -0.07 1.77 4.72
C PHE A 90 1.24 1.71 5.53
N SER A 91 1.54 0.54 6.10
CA SER A 91 2.78 0.35 6.88
C SER A 91 4.00 0.69 6.04
N GLN A 92 4.95 1.44 6.62
CA GLN A 92 6.18 1.90 5.94
C GLN A 92 5.93 2.78 4.70
N GLY A 93 4.70 3.30 4.53
CA GLY A 93 4.34 4.20 3.45
C GLY A 93 4.90 5.61 3.65
N ILE A 94 4.91 6.39 2.58
CA ILE A 94 5.38 7.79 2.59
C ILE A 94 4.27 8.69 2.05
N SER A 95 3.86 9.68 2.84
CA SER A 95 2.87 10.68 2.44
C SER A 95 3.34 12.10 2.79
N TYR A 96 4.44 12.51 2.17
CA TYR A 96 5.01 13.83 2.37
C TYR A 96 4.24 14.91 1.59
N LEU A 97 3.89 16.04 2.23
CA LEU A 97 3.09 17.13 1.62
C LEU A 97 1.72 16.67 1.09
N THR A 98 1.15 15.63 1.65
CA THR A 98 -0.12 15.05 1.21
C THR A 98 -1.29 15.67 1.97
N ARG A 99 -2.43 15.84 1.29
CA ARG A 99 -3.63 16.42 1.90
C ARG A 99 -4.74 15.38 2.03
N PHE A 100 -5.11 15.05 3.29
CA PHE A 100 -6.15 14.06 3.64
C PHE A 100 -7.47 14.70 4.07
N LYS A 101 -7.84 15.84 3.54
CA LYS A 101 -9.06 16.56 3.95
C LYS A 101 -10.31 15.71 3.74
N ASN A 102 -11.16 15.57 4.77
CA ASN A 102 -12.41 14.80 4.76
C ASN A 102 -12.21 13.30 4.38
N ALA A 103 -11.01 12.75 4.47
CA ALA A 103 -10.75 11.34 4.19
C ALA A 103 -11.21 10.45 5.35
N ASP A 104 -11.64 9.23 5.04
CA ASP A 104 -11.91 8.19 6.01
C ASP A 104 -10.66 7.30 6.19
N LEU A 105 -10.01 7.41 7.35
CA LEU A 105 -8.83 6.64 7.75
C LEU A 105 -9.17 5.61 8.84
N SER A 106 -10.46 5.32 9.05
CA SER A 106 -10.87 4.38 10.09
C SER A 106 -10.32 2.98 9.85
N ASP A 107 -9.95 2.30 10.92
CA ASP A 107 -9.32 0.96 10.90
C ASP A 107 -8.04 0.85 10.04
N ALA A 108 -7.48 1.96 9.55
CA ALA A 108 -6.25 1.97 8.76
C ALA A 108 -5.00 1.70 9.63
N VAL A 109 -3.97 1.10 9.04
CA VAL A 109 -2.69 0.84 9.68
C VAL A 109 -1.62 1.74 9.05
N PHE A 110 -1.04 2.66 9.84
CA PHE A 110 0.04 3.58 9.45
C PHE A 110 1.35 3.27 10.18
N LYS A 111 1.54 2.02 10.58
CA LYS A 111 2.73 1.60 11.33
C LYS A 111 4.02 1.95 10.57
N ASP A 112 4.95 2.62 11.25
CA ASP A 112 6.24 3.04 10.70
C ASP A 112 6.13 3.94 9.44
N ALA A 113 4.98 4.59 9.20
CA ALA A 113 4.76 5.46 8.05
C ALA A 113 5.38 6.85 8.26
N MET A 114 5.91 7.45 7.20
CA MET A 114 6.39 8.84 7.19
C MET A 114 5.32 9.76 6.61
N MET A 115 4.75 10.65 7.44
CA MET A 115 3.61 11.50 7.06
C MET A 115 3.88 12.99 7.34
N LEU A 116 5.14 13.41 7.29
CA LEU A 116 5.56 14.79 7.57
C LEU A 116 5.00 15.78 6.55
N ARG A 117 4.68 16.99 7.03
CA ARG A 117 4.08 18.09 6.26
C ARG A 117 2.75 17.74 5.58
N SER A 118 2.13 16.62 5.95
CA SER A 118 0.79 16.25 5.51
C SER A 118 -0.27 16.87 6.42
N THR A 119 -1.47 17.07 5.88
CA THR A 119 -2.58 17.68 6.62
C THR A 119 -3.76 16.74 6.74
N PHE A 120 -4.41 16.75 7.93
CA PHE A 120 -5.49 15.82 8.31
C PHE A 120 -6.72 16.62 8.79
N ASP A 121 -7.29 17.44 7.92
CA ASP A 121 -8.44 18.26 8.27
C ASP A 121 -9.75 17.46 8.14
N HIS A 122 -10.53 17.35 9.21
CA HIS A 122 -11.83 16.66 9.28
C HIS A 122 -11.75 15.18 8.85
N VAL A 123 -10.66 14.48 9.18
CA VAL A 123 -10.52 13.04 8.92
C VAL A 123 -11.18 12.21 10.02
N ASN A 124 -11.67 11.03 9.67
CA ASN A 124 -12.06 10.00 10.62
C ASN A 124 -10.85 9.07 10.86
N VAL A 125 -10.39 8.95 12.11
CA VAL A 125 -9.27 8.09 12.53
C VAL A 125 -9.68 7.05 13.57
N THR A 126 -10.97 6.77 13.69
CA THR A 126 -11.48 5.76 14.63
C THR A 126 -10.82 4.41 14.35
N ASN A 127 -10.30 3.75 15.37
CA ASN A 127 -9.59 2.47 15.27
C ASN A 127 -8.32 2.49 14.39
N ALA A 128 -7.76 3.64 14.03
CA ALA A 128 -6.52 3.67 13.23
C ALA A 128 -5.30 3.39 14.11
N ASP A 129 -4.29 2.72 13.55
CA ASP A 129 -3.01 2.45 14.21
C ASP A 129 -1.89 3.31 13.62
N PHE A 130 -1.34 4.23 14.44
CA PHE A 130 -0.23 5.12 14.09
C PHE A 130 1.09 4.72 14.79
N THR A 131 1.25 3.44 15.15
CA THR A 131 2.46 2.98 15.85
C THR A 131 3.72 3.37 15.09
N ASN A 132 4.62 4.11 15.75
CA ASN A 132 5.86 4.63 15.19
C ASN A 132 5.69 5.51 13.92
N ALA A 133 4.49 5.96 13.58
CA ALA A 133 4.30 6.87 12.47
C ALA A 133 4.91 8.25 12.78
N ILE A 134 5.54 8.87 11.78
CA ILE A 134 6.19 10.17 11.92
C ILE A 134 5.27 11.26 11.37
N LEU A 135 4.66 12.05 12.26
CA LEU A 135 3.77 13.17 11.95
C LEU A 135 4.27 14.46 12.58
N ASP A 136 3.85 15.60 12.03
CA ASP A 136 4.05 16.89 12.69
C ASP A 136 3.20 16.97 13.98
N MET A 137 3.78 17.46 15.06
CA MET A 137 3.11 17.52 16.37
C MET A 137 1.79 18.31 16.34
N VAL A 138 1.67 19.30 15.45
CA VAL A 138 0.41 20.05 15.27
C VAL A 138 -0.69 19.14 14.73
N GLN A 139 -0.35 18.22 13.82
CA GLN A 139 -1.30 17.26 13.27
C GLN A 139 -1.67 16.19 14.31
N VAL A 140 -0.71 15.67 15.08
CA VAL A 140 -0.98 14.75 16.19
C VAL A 140 -2.01 15.35 17.16
N LYS A 141 -1.84 16.63 17.57
CA LYS A 141 -2.80 17.31 18.44
C LYS A 141 -4.20 17.38 17.84
N LYS A 142 -4.33 17.66 16.55
CA LYS A 142 -5.62 17.67 15.84
C LYS A 142 -6.27 16.28 15.81
N LEU A 143 -5.49 15.25 15.46
CA LEU A 143 -5.97 13.87 15.41
C LEU A 143 -6.44 13.37 16.77
N CYS A 144 -5.72 13.71 17.84
CA CYS A 144 -6.07 13.33 19.21
C CYS A 144 -7.44 13.86 19.68
N ILE A 145 -8.01 14.88 19.04
CA ILE A 145 -9.34 15.40 19.38
C ILE A 145 -10.43 14.33 19.13
N ASN A 146 -10.32 13.60 18.03
CA ASN A 146 -11.32 12.62 17.59
C ASN A 146 -10.81 11.17 17.61
N ALA A 147 -9.54 10.95 17.99
CA ALA A 147 -8.94 9.62 18.05
C ALA A 147 -9.64 8.77 19.12
N SER A 148 -10.08 7.58 18.72
CA SER A 148 -10.76 6.63 19.61
C SER A 148 -10.71 5.21 19.05
N GLY A 149 -10.91 4.23 19.92
CA GLY A 149 -11.07 2.83 19.56
C GLY A 149 -9.76 2.05 19.41
N VAL A 150 -9.89 0.79 19.03
CA VAL A 150 -8.80 -0.18 18.91
C VAL A 150 -8.80 -0.76 17.49
N ASN A 151 -7.66 -0.76 16.84
CA ASN A 151 -7.52 -1.27 15.49
C ASN A 151 -7.85 -2.77 15.43
N SER A 152 -8.72 -3.16 14.51
CA SER A 152 -9.22 -4.53 14.41
C SER A 152 -8.15 -5.53 13.93
N LYS A 153 -7.12 -5.07 13.22
CA LYS A 153 -6.05 -5.92 12.68
C LYS A 153 -4.85 -6.04 13.64
N THR A 154 -4.50 -4.93 14.33
CA THR A 154 -3.27 -4.86 15.16
C THR A 154 -3.55 -4.95 16.65
N GLY A 155 -4.80 -4.73 17.08
CA GLY A 155 -5.15 -4.69 18.50
C GLY A 155 -4.63 -3.46 19.24
N VAL A 156 -4.12 -2.44 18.53
CA VAL A 156 -3.54 -1.23 19.12
C VAL A 156 -4.60 -0.15 19.29
N ASP A 157 -4.60 0.51 20.48
CA ASP A 157 -5.44 1.67 20.74
C ASP A 157 -4.96 2.89 19.95
N THR A 158 -5.90 3.57 19.29
CA THR A 158 -5.59 4.71 18.40
C THR A 158 -4.94 5.87 19.16
N ARG A 159 -5.46 6.23 20.35
CA ARG A 159 -4.90 7.33 21.15
C ARG A 159 -3.50 6.99 21.66
N GLN A 160 -3.28 5.74 22.07
CA GLN A 160 -1.98 5.26 22.51
C GLN A 160 -0.96 5.32 21.37
N SER A 161 -1.30 4.85 20.18
CA SER A 161 -0.40 4.85 19.02
C SER A 161 -0.02 6.26 18.54
N LEU A 162 -0.92 7.25 18.72
CA LEU A 162 -0.67 8.67 18.45
C LEU A 162 0.11 9.38 19.57
N GLY A 163 0.24 8.78 20.75
CA GLY A 163 0.82 9.43 21.93
C GLY A 163 -0.06 10.55 22.49
N CYS A 164 -1.39 10.43 22.39
CA CYS A 164 -2.33 11.39 22.96
C CYS A 164 -2.27 11.39 24.50
N LYS A 165 -2.28 12.60 25.06
CA LYS A 165 -2.35 12.82 26.51
C LYS A 165 -3.80 12.93 26.97
#